data_86bcd0fc40c702b1401560f3198c580a
#
_entry.id   86bcd0fc40c702b1401560f3198c580a
#
_cell.length_a   1.000
_cell.length_b   1.000
_cell.length_c   1.000
_cell.angle_alpha   90.00
_cell.angle_beta   90.00
_cell.angle_gamma   90.00
#
_symmetry.space_group_name_H-M   'P 1'
#
loop_
_entity.id
_entity.type
_entity.pdbx_description
1 polymer ?
#
loop_
_entity_poly.entity_id
_entity_poly.type
_entity_poly.pdbx_seq_one_letter_code
_entity_poly.pdbx_strand_id
1 'polypeptide(L)'
;MSASHFTLRKRILLLLLLLAAAVCVILFLTGFPFTPEKKFDCFTRQVFCEELSGNTLSLHYTVANPADFGLENLPISLGDGSTMAQRRALAACENYRKTLDTFSFEELNASQQVTYAIFKDWLDTELSGADFLLYEEPLGPALGIQAQLPVLLAEYSFRTKGDVENYLSLLTQVPDYFLSLLSFEREKAVAGLFMSDACAQEVIRQCQDFIQSPADHYLITLFQKKIDASSNLSVDEKIAYQKRNEAAITGYVLPAYETLIKGLTELLGKGRNEQGLFYFPKGQAFYEYLVKREVGDTRSIAQIEEEIKQQLVADYQAIQNRLQAASHTTSTSSQPSTAAASVSGLSTAALPALTFLSGVSAAPGTSASFADDSTDAVAMLKDLRKKISQDFPGIPAVSCEVKYIDDSLKDYLSPAFYLTPPIDQYTENVIYLNPAENCRGLSLYTTLAHEGYPGHLFQTVSFHAQSPAPLRFLLAPGGYTEGWATYVEMYAYSLWDGGSDATVVQQKNRAFSLGLAALLDIGIHYHGYSLADVSAFLTKLGFNASGASSLYQAILQAPANYLQYYVGYLNFQRLRSTMQQALQEHFVLREFHTAVLDAGPAPFSILEKLVAQKLGVTVS
;
A
#
# COMPACT_ATOMS: atom_id res chain seq x y z
N MET A 1 -1.26 80.90 6.28
CA MET A 1 -0.53 79.61 6.23
C MET A 1 -1.33 78.34 6.65
N SER A 2 -2.59 78.47 7.08
CA SER A 2 -3.37 77.29 7.65
C SER A 2 -4.16 76.46 6.59
N ALA A 3 -4.55 77.02 5.47
CA ALA A 3 -5.39 76.29 4.49
C ALA A 3 -4.62 75.27 3.60
N SER A 4 -3.31 75.48 3.37
CA SER A 4 -2.49 74.59 2.53
C SER A 4 -2.11 73.26 3.20
N HIS A 5 -1.92 73.27 4.54
CA HIS A 5 -1.62 72.08 5.32
C HIS A 5 -2.82 71.14 5.47
N PHE A 6 -4.06 71.69 5.47
CA PHE A 6 -5.29 70.91 5.60
C PHE A 6 -5.60 70.15 4.27
N THR A 7 -5.32 70.77 3.13
CA THR A 7 -5.46 70.09 1.81
C THR A 7 -4.39 69.06 1.57
N LEU A 8 -3.17 69.23 2.04
CA LEU A 8 -2.09 68.25 1.92
C LEU A 8 -2.38 67.03 2.76
N ARG A 9 -2.83 67.19 4.00
CA ARG A 9 -3.21 66.05 4.90
C ARG A 9 -4.38 65.24 4.30
N LYS A 10 -5.39 65.87 3.71
CA LYS A 10 -6.47 65.17 3.03
C LYS A 10 -6.01 64.41 1.78
N ARG A 11 -5.08 64.96 0.99
CA ARG A 11 -4.50 64.27 -0.16
C ARG A 11 -3.65 63.08 0.25
N ILE A 12 -2.86 63.19 1.31
CA ILE A 12 -2.05 62.08 1.89
C ILE A 12 -2.99 60.97 2.40
N LEU A 13 -4.07 61.34 3.12
CA LEU A 13 -5.03 60.37 3.63
C LEU A 13 -5.76 59.64 2.46
N LEU A 14 -6.13 60.35 1.40
CA LEU A 14 -6.74 59.76 0.23
C LEU A 14 -5.78 58.80 -0.50
N LEU A 15 -4.50 59.17 -0.62
CA LEU A 15 -3.47 58.32 -1.22
C LEU A 15 -3.22 57.05 -0.38
N LEU A 16 -3.22 57.15 0.96
CA LEU A 16 -3.09 56.01 1.87
C LEU A 16 -4.31 55.07 1.76
N LEU A 17 -5.53 55.63 1.66
CA LEU A 17 -6.75 54.85 1.44
C LEU A 17 -6.76 54.14 0.06
N LEU A 18 -6.30 54.81 -1.00
CA LEU A 18 -6.17 54.21 -2.31
C LEU A 18 -5.09 53.12 -2.36
N LEU A 19 -3.97 53.34 -1.66
CA LEU A 19 -2.93 52.34 -1.51
C LEU A 19 -3.42 51.11 -0.73
N ALA A 20 -4.14 51.34 0.38
CA ALA A 20 -4.74 50.27 1.17
C ALA A 20 -5.79 49.49 0.35
N ALA A 21 -6.64 50.19 -0.44
CA ALA A 21 -7.59 49.54 -1.35
C ALA A 21 -6.89 48.75 -2.44
N ALA A 22 -5.81 49.28 -3.03
CA ALA A 22 -5.02 48.58 -4.03
C ALA A 22 -4.34 47.33 -3.43
N VAL A 23 -3.78 47.42 -2.22
CA VAL A 23 -3.23 46.28 -1.48
C VAL A 23 -4.33 45.23 -1.20
N CYS A 24 -5.51 45.65 -0.75
CA CYS A 24 -6.64 44.72 -0.56
C CYS A 24 -7.07 44.03 -1.85
N VAL A 25 -7.10 44.77 -2.97
CA VAL A 25 -7.42 44.19 -4.30
C VAL A 25 -6.31 43.23 -4.75
N ILE A 26 -5.05 43.58 -4.56
CA ILE A 26 -3.92 42.69 -4.87
C ILE A 26 -3.99 41.42 -4.02
N LEU A 27 -4.19 41.53 -2.72
CA LEU A 27 -4.33 40.40 -1.80
C LEU A 27 -5.55 39.53 -2.17
N PHE A 28 -6.65 40.13 -2.60
CA PHE A 28 -7.84 39.42 -3.10
C PHE A 28 -7.55 38.70 -4.42
N LEU A 29 -6.89 39.37 -5.38
CA LEU A 29 -6.52 38.81 -6.67
C LEU A 29 -5.42 37.74 -6.59
N THR A 30 -4.50 37.85 -5.62
CA THR A 30 -3.43 36.87 -5.37
C THR A 30 -3.91 35.69 -4.52
N GLY A 31 -5.19 35.70 -4.06
CA GLY A 31 -5.75 34.59 -3.30
C GLY A 31 -5.19 34.46 -1.88
N PHE A 32 -4.75 35.58 -1.27
CA PHE A 32 -4.30 35.56 0.14
C PHE A 32 -5.39 34.94 1.04
N PRO A 33 -5.02 34.04 1.99
CA PRO A 33 -5.96 33.22 2.73
C PRO A 33 -6.70 34.02 3.80
N PHE A 34 -7.73 34.77 3.38
CA PHE A 34 -8.58 35.51 4.33
C PHE A 34 -9.72 34.68 4.90
N THR A 35 -10.21 33.66 4.16
CA THR A 35 -11.29 32.79 4.62
C THR A 35 -10.74 31.55 5.34
N PRO A 36 -11.50 30.95 6.28
CA PRO A 36 -11.12 29.70 6.93
C PRO A 36 -10.75 28.60 5.94
N GLU A 37 -11.54 28.45 4.87
CA GLU A 37 -11.30 27.42 3.83
C GLU A 37 -9.94 27.63 3.12
N LYS A 38 -9.63 28.85 2.71
CA LYS A 38 -8.34 29.15 2.07
C LYS A 38 -7.15 28.94 3.00
N LYS A 39 -7.30 29.27 4.28
CA LYS A 39 -6.27 29.02 5.28
C LYS A 39 -6.03 27.51 5.45
N PHE A 40 -7.11 26.73 5.46
CA PHE A 40 -7.04 25.28 5.57
C PHE A 40 -6.36 24.67 4.34
N ASP A 41 -6.72 25.10 3.11
CA ASP A 41 -6.07 24.64 1.89
C ASP A 41 -4.57 24.98 1.86
N CYS A 42 -4.20 26.20 2.30
CA CYS A 42 -2.79 26.58 2.43
C CYS A 42 -2.06 25.69 3.44
N PHE A 43 -2.67 25.41 4.59
CA PHE A 43 -2.09 24.56 5.63
C PHE A 43 -1.89 23.13 5.14
N THR A 44 -2.92 22.50 4.56
CA THR A 44 -2.81 21.12 4.06
C THR A 44 -1.83 20.99 2.90
N ARG A 45 -1.76 22.01 2.02
CA ARG A 45 -0.73 22.08 0.97
C ARG A 45 0.68 22.25 1.55
N GLN A 46 0.85 23.07 2.59
CA GLN A 46 2.13 23.24 3.27
C GLN A 46 2.60 21.91 3.85
N VAL A 47 1.73 21.18 4.58
CA VAL A 47 2.07 19.87 5.14
C VAL A 47 2.48 18.89 4.03
N PHE A 48 1.73 18.82 2.93
CA PHE A 48 2.08 17.99 1.78
C PHE A 48 3.48 18.31 1.23
N CYS A 49 3.80 19.59 1.08
CA CYS A 49 5.11 20.01 0.59
C CYS A 49 6.24 19.70 1.61
N GLU A 50 6.00 19.89 2.91
CA GLU A 50 6.97 19.58 3.96
C GLU A 50 7.29 18.09 4.02
N GLU A 51 6.27 17.22 3.94
CA GLU A 51 6.45 15.76 3.92
C GLU A 51 7.28 15.27 2.72
N LEU A 52 7.13 15.90 1.56
CA LEU A 52 7.87 15.50 0.35
C LEU A 52 9.26 16.16 0.23
N SER A 53 9.50 17.27 0.90
CA SER A 53 10.74 18.05 0.73
C SER A 53 12.01 17.35 1.24
N GLY A 54 11.86 16.39 2.14
CA GLY A 54 12.95 15.66 2.79
C GLY A 54 13.50 14.47 2.00
N ASN A 55 12.78 14.00 0.96
CA ASN A 55 13.15 12.81 0.21
C ASN A 55 12.87 12.97 -1.29
N THR A 56 13.92 13.11 -2.08
CA THR A 56 13.84 13.33 -3.53
C THR A 56 13.23 12.13 -4.27
N LEU A 57 13.44 10.92 -3.76
CA LEU A 57 12.87 9.70 -4.38
C LEU A 57 11.34 9.66 -4.18
N SER A 58 10.87 9.92 -2.96
CA SER A 58 9.44 10.05 -2.67
C SER A 58 8.80 11.19 -3.48
N LEU A 59 9.45 12.34 -3.56
CA LEU A 59 8.98 13.46 -4.38
C LEU A 59 8.84 13.06 -5.86
N HIS A 60 9.83 12.37 -6.43
CA HIS A 60 9.85 11.95 -7.84
C HIS A 60 8.67 11.02 -8.20
N TYR A 61 8.33 10.09 -7.29
CA TYR A 61 7.22 9.16 -7.50
C TYR A 61 5.86 9.78 -7.19
N THR A 62 5.82 10.77 -6.31
CA THR A 62 4.55 11.42 -5.94
C THR A 62 4.16 12.54 -6.89
N VAL A 63 5.14 13.29 -7.45
CA VAL A 63 4.89 14.48 -8.26
C VAL A 63 5.76 14.46 -9.52
N ALA A 64 5.14 14.60 -10.69
CA ALA A 64 5.86 14.69 -11.96
C ALA A 64 6.46 16.08 -12.20
N ASN A 65 5.77 17.14 -11.77
CA ASN A 65 6.17 18.53 -11.95
C ASN A 65 6.29 19.26 -10.59
N PRO A 66 7.41 19.07 -9.85
CA PRO A 66 7.59 19.69 -8.55
C PRO A 66 7.42 21.21 -8.51
N ALA A 67 7.70 21.92 -9.62
CA ALA A 67 7.52 23.37 -9.74
C ALA A 67 6.07 23.82 -9.53
N ASP A 68 5.07 23.02 -9.93
CA ASP A 68 3.65 23.34 -9.74
C ASP A 68 3.24 23.35 -8.25
N PHE A 69 4.08 22.75 -7.42
CA PHE A 69 3.91 22.68 -5.97
C PHE A 69 4.87 23.60 -5.20
N GLY A 70 5.81 24.28 -5.89
CA GLY A 70 6.85 25.09 -5.25
C GLY A 70 7.97 24.25 -4.62
N LEU A 71 8.17 23.02 -5.13
CA LEU A 71 9.16 22.05 -4.66
C LEU A 71 10.38 21.92 -5.60
N GLU A 72 10.60 22.92 -6.44
CA GLU A 72 11.81 23.01 -7.27
C GLU A 72 13.03 23.43 -6.45
N ASN A 73 14.22 23.04 -6.91
CA ASN A 73 15.51 23.40 -6.33
C ASN A 73 15.74 22.96 -4.87
N LEU A 74 15.07 21.89 -4.45
CA LEU A 74 15.32 21.27 -3.16
C LEU A 74 16.71 20.57 -3.15
N PRO A 75 17.36 20.48 -1.98
CA PRO A 75 18.53 19.61 -1.81
C PRO A 75 18.19 18.17 -2.17
N ILE A 76 19.07 17.51 -2.92
CA ILE A 76 18.89 16.09 -3.25
C ILE A 76 19.17 15.25 -2.01
N SER A 77 18.21 14.39 -1.63
CA SER A 77 18.28 13.59 -0.42
C SER A 77 17.49 12.28 -0.56
N LEU A 78 17.99 11.19 0.02
CA LEU A 78 17.25 9.95 0.27
C LEU A 78 16.51 9.98 1.61
N GLY A 79 16.62 11.08 2.36
CA GLY A 79 16.13 11.18 3.73
C GLY A 79 17.20 10.80 4.77
N ASP A 80 16.74 10.64 6.00
CA ASP A 80 17.56 10.29 7.17
C ASP A 80 16.82 9.20 7.97
N GLY A 81 17.39 7.99 8.03
CA GLY A 81 16.81 6.83 8.73
C GLY A 81 17.10 6.79 10.24
N SER A 82 17.71 7.83 10.81
CA SER A 82 18.09 7.85 12.23
C SER A 82 16.89 8.05 13.16
N THR A 83 17.01 7.60 14.41
CA THR A 83 16.03 7.87 15.48
C THR A 83 15.80 9.37 15.68
N MET A 84 16.82 10.21 15.45
CA MET A 84 16.67 11.66 15.54
C MET A 84 15.72 12.21 14.47
N ALA A 85 15.79 11.69 13.24
CA ALA A 85 14.87 12.08 12.18
C ALA A 85 13.43 11.68 12.49
N GLN A 86 13.22 10.46 13.00
CA GLN A 86 11.90 10.00 13.43
C GLN A 86 11.32 10.87 14.55
N ARG A 87 12.14 11.27 15.54
CA ARG A 87 11.70 12.20 16.60
C ARG A 87 11.34 13.58 16.04
N ARG A 88 12.06 14.08 15.01
CA ARG A 88 11.70 15.34 14.33
C ARG A 88 10.37 15.22 13.59
N ALA A 89 10.14 14.10 12.90
CA ALA A 89 8.86 13.82 12.25
C ALA A 89 7.71 13.79 13.24
N LEU A 90 7.88 13.12 14.39
CA LEU A 90 6.88 13.10 15.46
C LEU A 90 6.59 14.52 16.03
N ALA A 91 7.63 15.33 16.24
CA ALA A 91 7.46 16.71 16.68
C ALA A 91 6.76 17.58 15.61
N ALA A 92 6.97 17.31 14.32
CA ALA A 92 6.21 17.93 13.24
C ALA A 92 4.73 17.55 13.30
N CYS A 93 4.41 16.26 13.51
CA CYS A 93 3.04 15.77 13.69
C CYS A 93 2.34 16.48 14.88
N GLU A 94 3.05 16.68 16.02
CA GLU A 94 2.50 17.45 17.15
C GLU A 94 2.15 18.90 16.76
N ASN A 95 3.01 19.55 15.97
CA ASN A 95 2.78 20.91 15.51
C ASN A 95 1.62 20.97 14.50
N TYR A 96 1.55 20.03 13.57
CA TYR A 96 0.44 19.92 12.64
C TYR A 96 -0.88 19.69 13.39
N ARG A 97 -0.86 18.84 14.41
CA ARG A 97 -2.05 18.54 15.22
C ARG A 97 -2.55 19.79 15.97
N LYS A 98 -1.64 20.56 16.58
CA LYS A 98 -1.96 21.82 17.23
C LYS A 98 -2.51 22.86 16.25
N THR A 99 -1.93 22.93 15.05
CA THR A 99 -2.40 23.85 13.99
C THR A 99 -3.76 23.43 13.47
N LEU A 100 -3.97 22.13 13.23
CA LEU A 100 -5.26 21.58 12.80
C LEU A 100 -6.39 21.93 13.76
N ASP A 101 -6.14 21.87 15.07
CA ASP A 101 -7.13 22.22 16.11
C ASP A 101 -7.54 23.71 16.13
N THR A 102 -6.80 24.58 15.42
CA THR A 102 -7.20 26.00 15.31
C THR A 102 -8.30 26.24 14.28
N PHE A 103 -8.61 25.24 13.43
CA PHE A 103 -9.68 25.34 12.46
C PHE A 103 -11.01 24.86 13.04
N SER A 104 -12.08 25.66 12.83
CA SER A 104 -13.45 25.24 13.13
C SER A 104 -13.94 24.32 12.03
N PHE A 105 -14.30 23.08 12.39
CA PHE A 105 -14.78 22.07 11.46
C PHE A 105 -16.00 22.53 10.66
N GLU A 106 -16.91 23.25 11.31
CA GLU A 106 -18.18 23.74 10.73
C GLU A 106 -17.97 24.87 9.71
N GLU A 107 -16.83 25.57 9.75
CA GLU A 107 -16.48 26.62 8.79
C GLU A 107 -15.81 26.07 7.53
N LEU A 108 -15.52 24.77 7.48
CA LEU A 108 -14.93 24.10 6.33
C LEU A 108 -16.01 23.57 5.39
N ASN A 109 -15.73 23.57 4.08
CA ASN A 109 -16.61 22.89 3.13
C ASN A 109 -16.55 21.35 3.26
N ALA A 110 -17.50 20.64 2.65
CA ALA A 110 -17.64 19.19 2.82
C ALA A 110 -16.35 18.40 2.47
N SER A 111 -15.64 18.76 1.39
CA SER A 111 -14.38 18.10 1.02
C SER A 111 -13.27 18.36 2.03
N GLN A 112 -13.20 19.58 2.56
CA GLN A 112 -12.24 19.96 3.60
C GLN A 112 -12.55 19.29 4.94
N GLN A 113 -13.83 19.12 5.29
CA GLN A 113 -14.25 18.37 6.47
C GLN A 113 -13.79 16.92 6.42
N VAL A 114 -13.88 16.29 5.24
CA VAL A 114 -13.35 14.93 5.02
C VAL A 114 -11.83 14.92 5.21
N THR A 115 -11.12 15.86 4.60
CA THR A 115 -9.66 15.98 4.73
C THR A 115 -9.25 16.23 6.19
N TYR A 116 -9.96 17.11 6.90
CA TYR A 116 -9.75 17.38 8.33
C TYR A 116 -9.90 16.10 9.16
N ALA A 117 -10.99 15.36 8.97
CA ALA A 117 -11.25 14.15 9.74
C ALA A 117 -10.18 13.06 9.53
N ILE A 118 -9.78 12.84 8.28
CA ILE A 118 -8.76 11.84 7.93
C ILE A 118 -7.38 12.28 8.43
N PHE A 119 -7.01 13.55 8.24
CA PHE A 119 -5.74 14.07 8.69
C PHE A 119 -5.62 14.06 10.21
N LYS A 120 -6.73 14.40 10.91
CA LYS A 120 -6.78 14.30 12.36
C LYS A 120 -6.56 12.87 12.85
N ASP A 121 -7.23 11.88 12.27
CA ASP A 121 -7.08 10.47 12.64
C ASP A 121 -5.66 9.97 12.38
N TRP A 122 -5.08 10.34 11.24
CA TRP A 122 -3.69 10.03 10.90
C TRP A 122 -2.72 10.63 11.94
N LEU A 123 -2.83 11.92 12.25
CA LEU A 123 -2.00 12.56 13.27
C LEU A 123 -2.17 11.92 14.66
N ASP A 124 -3.40 11.67 15.09
CA ASP A 124 -3.68 11.03 16.37
C ASP A 124 -3.11 9.59 16.39
N THR A 125 -3.06 8.90 15.26
CA THR A 125 -2.45 7.57 15.13
C THR A 125 -0.95 7.65 15.21
N GLU A 126 -0.28 8.50 14.42
CA GLU A 126 1.18 8.68 14.45
C GLU A 126 1.68 9.07 15.85
N LEU A 127 0.98 10.01 16.50
CA LEU A 127 1.33 10.45 17.87
C LEU A 127 1.16 9.33 18.90
N SER A 128 0.20 8.41 18.70
CA SER A 128 0.06 7.25 19.58
C SER A 128 1.22 6.25 19.47
N GLY A 129 2.00 6.32 18.39
CA GLY A 129 3.19 5.52 18.13
C GLY A 129 4.49 6.05 18.78
N ALA A 130 4.45 7.16 19.49
CA ALA A 130 5.64 7.83 20.04
C ALA A 130 6.56 6.91 20.89
N ASP A 131 5.98 5.95 21.59
CA ASP A 131 6.70 4.97 22.39
C ASP A 131 7.34 3.83 21.58
N PHE A 132 7.03 3.74 20.28
CA PHE A 132 7.35 2.60 19.43
C PHE A 132 8.38 2.90 18.34
N LEU A 133 9.05 4.06 18.36
CA LEU A 133 10.02 4.44 17.32
C LEU A 133 11.09 3.37 17.04
N LEU A 134 11.62 2.72 18.08
CA LEU A 134 12.63 1.66 17.93
C LEU A 134 12.04 0.28 17.57
N TYR A 135 10.72 0.15 17.45
CA TYR A 135 10.07 -1.10 17.01
C TYR A 135 9.96 -1.18 15.49
N GLU A 136 10.12 -0.04 14.79
CA GLU A 136 10.12 -0.01 13.33
C GLU A 136 11.26 -0.87 12.75
N GLU A 137 11.02 -1.47 11.59
CA GLU A 137 11.97 -2.37 10.93
C GLU A 137 12.30 -1.87 9.52
N PRO A 138 13.18 -0.85 9.38
CA PRO A 138 13.54 -0.30 8.07
C PRO A 138 14.38 -1.26 7.22
N LEU A 139 15.06 -2.22 7.86
CA LEU A 139 15.86 -3.25 7.20
C LEU A 139 15.26 -4.63 7.52
N GLY A 140 14.32 -5.07 6.71
CA GLY A 140 13.71 -6.39 6.86
C GLY A 140 13.80 -7.22 5.58
N PRO A 141 13.76 -8.55 5.66
CA PRO A 141 13.88 -9.40 4.46
C PRO A 141 12.77 -9.19 3.43
N ALA A 142 11.54 -8.89 3.89
CA ALA A 142 10.37 -8.76 3.01
C ALA A 142 10.22 -7.36 2.40
N LEU A 143 10.32 -6.32 3.23
CA LEU A 143 9.99 -4.93 2.85
C LEU A 143 11.11 -3.94 3.15
N GLY A 144 12.32 -4.43 3.43
CA GLY A 144 13.44 -3.58 3.83
C GLY A 144 13.97 -2.68 2.72
N ILE A 145 14.50 -1.54 3.12
CA ILE A 145 15.08 -0.52 2.23
C ILE A 145 16.17 -1.12 1.33
N GLN A 146 16.97 -2.07 1.83
CA GLN A 146 18.03 -2.73 1.06
C GLN A 146 17.49 -3.46 -0.19
N ALA A 147 16.26 -3.95 -0.14
CA ALA A 147 15.61 -4.63 -1.26
C ALA A 147 14.79 -3.65 -2.12
N GLN A 148 14.12 -2.68 -1.50
CA GLN A 148 13.23 -1.74 -2.21
C GLN A 148 13.98 -0.64 -2.96
N LEU A 149 15.05 -0.06 -2.37
CA LEU A 149 15.79 1.03 -2.99
C LEU A 149 16.32 0.70 -4.39
N PRO A 150 16.93 -0.48 -4.64
CA PRO A 150 17.35 -0.86 -5.98
C PRO A 150 16.23 -0.91 -7.01
N VAL A 151 15.05 -1.37 -6.62
CA VAL A 151 13.87 -1.43 -7.49
C VAL A 151 13.39 -0.02 -7.85
N LEU A 152 13.29 0.86 -6.86
CA LEU A 152 12.93 2.26 -7.09
C LEU A 152 13.95 2.99 -7.98
N LEU A 153 15.24 2.69 -7.83
CA LEU A 153 16.28 3.22 -8.72
C LEU A 153 16.18 2.62 -10.13
N ALA A 154 15.89 1.34 -10.26
CA ALA A 154 15.71 0.67 -11.55
C ALA A 154 14.50 1.23 -12.32
N GLU A 155 13.39 1.50 -11.63
CA GLU A 155 12.16 2.03 -12.24
C GLU A 155 12.13 3.58 -12.35
N TYR A 156 13.14 4.28 -11.84
CA TYR A 156 13.21 5.74 -11.88
C TYR A 156 13.02 6.31 -13.29
N SER A 157 12.07 7.23 -13.47
CA SER A 157 11.70 7.79 -14.79
C SER A 157 12.53 9.03 -15.14
N PHE A 158 13.09 9.06 -16.34
CA PHE A 158 13.86 10.23 -16.86
C PHE A 158 12.99 11.09 -17.78
N ARG A 159 12.05 11.85 -17.19
CA ARG A 159 11.15 12.77 -17.93
C ARG A 159 11.91 13.97 -18.48
N THR A 160 12.90 14.44 -17.75
CA THR A 160 13.73 15.60 -18.06
C THR A 160 15.22 15.31 -17.84
N LYS A 161 16.10 16.19 -18.32
CA LYS A 161 17.55 16.14 -17.97
C LYS A 161 17.78 16.33 -16.45
N GLY A 162 16.91 17.12 -15.80
CA GLY A 162 16.94 17.30 -14.34
C GLY A 162 16.74 16.00 -13.59
N ASP A 163 15.86 15.10 -14.07
CA ASP A 163 15.66 13.80 -13.47
C ASP A 163 16.93 12.93 -13.54
N VAL A 164 17.67 13.00 -14.65
CA VAL A 164 18.94 12.26 -14.78
C VAL A 164 19.97 12.79 -13.78
N GLU A 165 20.08 14.11 -13.63
CA GLU A 165 21.00 14.74 -12.66
C GLU A 165 20.60 14.41 -11.20
N ASN A 166 19.30 14.46 -10.90
CA ASN A 166 18.78 14.09 -9.58
C ASN A 166 19.08 12.63 -9.25
N TYR A 167 18.81 11.73 -10.20
CA TYR A 167 19.11 10.30 -10.05
C TYR A 167 20.59 10.05 -9.77
N LEU A 168 21.49 10.63 -10.57
CA LEU A 168 22.93 10.47 -10.37
C LEU A 168 23.40 11.05 -9.02
N SER A 169 22.77 12.13 -8.57
CA SER A 169 23.03 12.70 -7.24
C SER A 169 22.49 11.81 -6.11
N LEU A 170 21.32 11.20 -6.28
CA LEU A 170 20.75 10.24 -5.31
C LEU A 170 21.68 9.04 -5.09
N LEU A 171 22.32 8.51 -6.15
CA LEU A 171 23.27 7.40 -6.01
C LEU A 171 24.43 7.76 -5.06
N THR A 172 24.86 9.01 -5.04
CA THR A 172 25.94 9.47 -4.14
C THR A 172 25.50 9.63 -2.68
N GLN A 173 24.18 9.64 -2.41
CA GLN A 173 23.63 9.77 -1.05
C GLN A 173 23.42 8.41 -0.36
N VAL A 174 23.49 7.29 -1.12
CA VAL A 174 23.24 5.95 -0.56
C VAL A 174 24.16 5.62 0.63
N PRO A 175 25.48 5.96 0.62
CA PRO A 175 26.34 5.70 1.77
C PRO A 175 25.87 6.37 3.06
N ASP A 176 25.53 7.66 3.02
CA ASP A 176 25.11 8.42 4.21
C ASP A 176 23.74 7.92 4.70
N TYR A 177 22.84 7.60 3.79
CA TYR A 177 21.55 7.04 4.13
C TYR A 177 21.68 5.68 4.84
N PHE A 178 22.50 4.78 4.31
CA PHE A 178 22.73 3.47 4.96
C PHE A 178 23.45 3.57 6.30
N LEU A 179 24.35 4.54 6.47
CA LEU A 179 24.95 4.83 7.77
C LEU A 179 23.92 5.30 8.79
N SER A 180 22.92 6.09 8.37
CA SER A 180 21.83 6.51 9.26
C SER A 180 20.93 5.32 9.68
N LEU A 181 20.63 4.40 8.76
CA LEU A 181 19.92 3.15 9.07
C LEU A 181 20.71 2.26 10.01
N LEU A 182 22.02 2.08 9.80
CA LEU A 182 22.88 1.33 10.71
C LEU A 182 22.96 1.96 12.11
N SER A 183 22.93 3.30 12.20
CA SER A 183 22.84 3.98 13.50
C SER A 183 21.56 3.61 14.23
N PHE A 184 20.44 3.59 13.50
CA PHE A 184 19.14 3.17 14.04
C PHE A 184 19.17 1.71 14.53
N GLU A 185 19.69 0.78 13.72
CA GLU A 185 19.79 -0.63 14.10
C GLU A 185 20.69 -0.85 15.32
N ARG A 186 21.76 -0.06 15.47
CA ARG A 186 22.59 -0.10 16.70
C ARG A 186 21.83 0.38 17.93
N GLU A 187 21.00 1.41 17.81
CA GLU A 187 20.13 1.86 18.91
C GLU A 187 19.10 0.78 19.27
N LYS A 188 18.48 0.13 18.28
CA LYS A 188 17.61 -1.04 18.49
C LYS A 188 18.33 -2.17 19.24
N ALA A 189 19.57 -2.48 18.86
CA ALA A 189 20.36 -3.51 19.50
C ALA A 189 20.65 -3.19 20.98
N VAL A 190 20.96 -1.92 21.28
CA VAL A 190 21.12 -1.45 22.67
C VAL A 190 19.82 -1.58 23.46
N ALA A 191 18.69 -1.24 22.84
CA ALA A 191 17.37 -1.36 23.45
C ALA A 191 16.86 -2.81 23.55
N GLY A 192 17.54 -3.79 22.92
CA GLY A 192 17.11 -5.20 22.87
C GLY A 192 15.96 -5.45 21.91
N LEU A 193 15.81 -4.58 20.91
CA LEU A 193 14.75 -4.60 19.89
C LEU A 193 15.30 -4.90 18.47
N PHE A 194 16.58 -5.27 18.36
CA PHE A 194 17.16 -5.66 17.07
C PHE A 194 16.52 -6.94 16.55
N MET A 195 16.41 -7.04 15.24
CA MET A 195 15.83 -8.20 14.55
C MET A 195 16.53 -9.51 14.94
N SER A 196 15.89 -10.64 14.67
CA SER A 196 16.46 -11.97 14.86
C SER A 196 17.72 -12.17 14.00
N ASP A 197 18.63 -13.06 14.45
CA ASP A 197 19.82 -13.39 13.67
C ASP A 197 19.45 -14.00 12.30
N ALA A 198 18.37 -14.75 12.23
CA ALA A 198 17.87 -15.31 10.97
C ALA A 198 17.44 -14.19 9.98
N CYS A 199 16.70 -13.18 10.45
CA CYS A 199 16.34 -12.02 9.64
C CYS A 199 17.58 -11.22 9.22
N ALA A 200 18.49 -10.93 10.13
CA ALA A 200 19.72 -10.20 9.83
C ALA A 200 20.61 -10.92 8.81
N GLN A 201 20.74 -12.24 8.92
CA GLN A 201 21.47 -13.07 7.95
C GLN A 201 20.82 -13.03 6.56
N GLU A 202 19.50 -13.07 6.50
CA GLU A 202 18.77 -12.98 5.22
C GLU A 202 18.95 -11.60 4.56
N VAL A 203 18.87 -10.50 5.32
CA VAL A 203 19.19 -9.15 4.83
C VAL A 203 20.63 -9.07 4.33
N ILE A 204 21.60 -9.63 5.09
CA ILE A 204 23.01 -9.70 4.69
C ILE A 204 23.14 -10.47 3.37
N ARG A 205 22.47 -11.62 3.22
CA ARG A 205 22.49 -12.44 2.00
C ARG A 205 21.94 -11.64 0.81
N GLN A 206 20.80 -10.96 0.95
CA GLN A 206 20.23 -10.11 -0.10
C GLN A 206 21.21 -9.01 -0.54
N CYS A 207 21.87 -8.36 0.43
CA CYS A 207 22.90 -7.37 0.13
C CYS A 207 24.11 -7.98 -0.60
N GLN A 208 24.54 -9.20 -0.21
CA GLN A 208 25.63 -9.91 -0.89
C GLN A 208 25.25 -10.28 -2.33
N ASP A 209 24.03 -10.77 -2.54
CA ASP A 209 23.53 -11.12 -3.88
C ASP A 209 23.47 -9.86 -4.77
N PHE A 210 23.06 -8.72 -4.22
CA PHE A 210 23.01 -7.45 -4.94
C PHE A 210 24.38 -6.99 -5.47
N ILE A 211 25.47 -7.23 -4.73
CA ILE A 211 26.82 -6.75 -5.12
C ILE A 211 27.64 -7.77 -5.91
N GLN A 212 27.12 -8.96 -6.20
CA GLN A 212 27.89 -10.08 -6.79
C GLN A 212 28.49 -9.80 -8.18
N SER A 213 27.85 -8.97 -9.00
CA SER A 213 28.27 -8.76 -10.41
C SER A 213 28.54 -7.27 -10.71
N PRO A 214 29.60 -6.69 -10.15
CA PRO A 214 29.84 -5.24 -10.26
C PRO A 214 29.99 -4.72 -11.70
N ALA A 215 30.60 -5.51 -12.59
CA ALA A 215 30.87 -5.09 -13.97
C ALA A 215 29.61 -5.09 -14.85
N ASP A 216 28.69 -6.03 -14.60
CA ASP A 216 27.44 -6.21 -15.35
C ASP A 216 26.22 -5.91 -14.48
N HIS A 217 26.37 -4.98 -13.53
CA HIS A 217 25.33 -4.67 -12.56
C HIS A 217 24.08 -4.15 -13.28
N TYR A 218 22.90 -4.70 -12.93
CA TYR A 218 21.65 -4.39 -13.63
C TYR A 218 21.27 -2.88 -13.58
N LEU A 219 21.60 -2.15 -12.51
CA LEU A 219 21.39 -0.70 -12.46
C LEU A 219 22.24 0.07 -13.49
N ILE A 220 23.38 -0.49 -13.92
CA ILE A 220 24.18 0.08 -15.00
C ILE A 220 23.50 -0.22 -16.34
N THR A 221 23.14 -1.48 -16.59
CA THR A 221 22.57 -1.92 -17.87
C THR A 221 21.18 -1.32 -18.11
N LEU A 222 20.32 -1.25 -17.09
CA LEU A 222 18.99 -0.64 -17.19
C LEU A 222 19.07 0.86 -17.40
N PHE A 223 19.97 1.55 -16.71
CA PHE A 223 20.22 2.97 -16.93
C PHE A 223 20.68 3.23 -18.38
N GLN A 224 21.62 2.43 -18.92
CA GLN A 224 22.06 2.53 -20.31
C GLN A 224 20.89 2.39 -21.27
N LYS A 225 20.06 1.35 -21.11
CA LYS A 225 18.85 1.12 -21.94
C LYS A 225 17.93 2.35 -21.93
N LYS A 226 17.65 2.92 -20.73
CA LYS A 226 16.77 4.10 -20.58
C LYS A 226 17.37 5.36 -21.21
N ILE A 227 18.67 5.60 -21.02
CA ILE A 227 19.38 6.76 -21.60
C ILE A 227 19.48 6.65 -23.12
N ASP A 228 19.74 5.46 -23.66
CA ASP A 228 19.80 5.23 -25.11
C ASP A 228 18.42 5.45 -25.76
N ALA A 229 17.35 5.09 -25.11
CA ALA A 229 15.98 5.33 -25.57
C ALA A 229 15.55 6.81 -25.52
N SER A 230 16.24 7.66 -24.72
CA SER A 230 15.88 9.07 -24.59
C SER A 230 16.12 9.84 -25.90
N SER A 231 15.07 10.52 -26.38
CA SER A 231 15.15 11.41 -27.55
C SER A 231 15.66 12.83 -27.20
N ASN A 232 15.72 13.17 -25.92
CA ASN A 232 16.01 14.51 -25.44
C ASN A 232 17.50 14.74 -25.13
N LEU A 233 18.34 13.72 -25.36
CA LEU A 233 19.77 13.73 -25.07
C LEU A 233 20.60 13.58 -26.36
N SER A 234 21.66 14.37 -26.50
CA SER A 234 22.68 14.18 -27.53
C SER A 234 23.53 12.92 -27.26
N VAL A 235 24.21 12.44 -28.28
CA VAL A 235 25.12 11.27 -28.16
C VAL A 235 26.18 11.49 -27.09
N ASP A 236 26.80 12.67 -27.05
CA ASP A 236 27.84 13.00 -26.07
C ASP A 236 27.29 13.05 -24.64
N GLU A 237 26.08 13.60 -24.45
CA GLU A 237 25.41 13.59 -23.15
C GLU A 237 25.09 12.15 -22.71
N LYS A 238 24.59 11.29 -23.60
CA LYS A 238 24.31 9.87 -23.29
C LYS A 238 25.57 9.17 -22.79
N ILE A 239 26.68 9.31 -23.50
CA ILE A 239 27.97 8.71 -23.11
C ILE A 239 28.43 9.26 -21.76
N ALA A 240 28.32 10.58 -21.55
CA ALA A 240 28.71 11.19 -20.29
C ALA A 240 27.88 10.71 -19.11
N TYR A 241 26.55 10.61 -19.27
CA TYR A 241 25.65 10.12 -18.23
C TYR A 241 25.86 8.63 -17.91
N GLN A 242 26.04 7.78 -18.91
CA GLN A 242 26.34 6.37 -18.71
C GLN A 242 27.63 6.17 -17.90
N LYS A 243 28.69 6.90 -18.25
CA LYS A 243 29.94 6.85 -17.50
C LYS A 243 29.81 7.34 -16.07
N ARG A 244 29.03 8.40 -15.85
CA ARG A 244 28.76 8.92 -14.49
C ARG A 244 27.94 7.93 -13.66
N ASN A 245 26.96 7.27 -14.27
CA ASN A 245 26.17 6.24 -13.60
C ASN A 245 27.04 5.05 -13.17
N GLU A 246 27.85 4.51 -14.08
CA GLU A 246 28.78 3.42 -13.76
C GLU A 246 29.71 3.81 -12.61
N ALA A 247 30.29 5.01 -12.66
CA ALA A 247 31.17 5.53 -11.60
C ALA A 247 30.41 5.71 -10.27
N ALA A 248 29.13 6.14 -10.30
CA ALA A 248 28.34 6.31 -9.09
C ALA A 248 27.92 4.96 -8.48
N ILE A 249 27.51 3.99 -9.29
CA ILE A 249 27.19 2.64 -8.81
C ILE A 249 28.42 2.00 -8.16
N THR A 250 29.55 1.98 -8.87
CA THR A 250 30.77 1.31 -8.37
C THR A 250 31.46 2.06 -7.24
N GLY A 251 31.36 3.38 -7.20
CA GLY A 251 32.05 4.23 -6.21
C GLY A 251 31.24 4.54 -4.95
N TYR A 252 29.92 4.45 -4.99
CA TYR A 252 29.04 4.82 -3.88
C TYR A 252 28.05 3.70 -3.52
N VAL A 253 27.28 3.19 -4.48
CA VAL A 253 26.18 2.26 -4.17
C VAL A 253 26.73 0.92 -3.68
N LEU A 254 27.60 0.25 -4.44
CA LEU A 254 28.14 -1.05 -4.05
C LEU A 254 28.93 -0.97 -2.74
N PRO A 255 29.81 0.03 -2.49
CA PRO A 255 30.49 0.18 -1.19
C PRO A 255 29.53 0.48 -0.02
N ALA A 256 28.39 1.12 -0.28
CA ALA A 256 27.36 1.32 0.76
C ALA A 256 26.75 -0.01 1.20
N TYR A 257 26.46 -0.92 0.26
CA TYR A 257 25.99 -2.27 0.59
C TYR A 257 27.06 -3.10 1.34
N GLU A 258 28.32 -2.99 0.96
CA GLU A 258 29.43 -3.60 1.73
C GLU A 258 29.48 -3.08 3.18
N THR A 259 29.24 -1.79 3.36
CA THR A 259 29.16 -1.14 4.68
C THR A 259 27.97 -1.66 5.46
N LEU A 260 26.81 -1.84 4.82
CA LEU A 260 25.61 -2.38 5.43
C LEU A 260 25.82 -3.83 5.86
N ILE A 261 26.39 -4.69 5.00
CA ILE A 261 26.76 -6.08 5.30
C ILE A 261 27.65 -6.13 6.55
N LYS A 262 28.71 -5.32 6.57
CA LYS A 262 29.64 -5.28 7.69
C LYS A 262 28.94 -4.83 8.97
N GLY A 263 28.17 -3.75 8.92
CA GLY A 263 27.48 -3.21 10.09
C GLY A 263 26.46 -4.19 10.68
N LEU A 264 25.67 -4.88 9.84
CA LEU A 264 24.74 -5.91 10.28
C LEU A 264 25.46 -7.17 10.82
N THR A 265 26.58 -7.55 10.20
CA THR A 265 27.42 -8.66 10.70
C THR A 265 27.94 -8.38 12.11
N GLU A 266 28.31 -7.13 12.44
CA GLU A 266 28.73 -6.72 13.78
C GLU A 266 27.58 -6.78 14.81
N LEU A 267 26.34 -6.75 14.35
CA LEU A 267 25.12 -6.83 15.18
C LEU A 267 24.59 -8.25 15.36
N LEU A 268 25.10 -9.25 14.64
CA LEU A 268 24.71 -10.65 14.85
C LEU A 268 24.96 -11.07 16.31
N GLY A 269 24.04 -11.82 16.88
CA GLY A 269 24.03 -12.21 18.28
C GLY A 269 23.53 -11.10 19.23
N LYS A 270 23.06 -9.97 18.72
CA LYS A 270 22.42 -8.89 19.50
C LYS A 270 20.90 -9.01 19.51
N GLY A 271 20.31 -9.73 18.58
CA GLY A 271 18.90 -10.07 18.59
C GLY A 271 18.55 -10.84 19.86
N ARG A 272 17.46 -10.48 20.51
CA ARG A 272 16.97 -11.12 21.75
C ARG A 272 15.67 -11.86 21.53
N ASN A 273 15.11 -11.75 20.34
CA ASN A 273 13.84 -12.34 20.00
C ASN A 273 13.91 -12.98 18.61
N GLU A 274 13.78 -14.29 18.57
CA GLU A 274 13.71 -15.10 17.35
C GLU A 274 12.25 -15.41 16.95
N GLN A 275 11.29 -14.75 17.59
CA GLN A 275 9.87 -15.01 17.45
C GLN A 275 9.12 -13.70 17.19
N GLY A 276 7.78 -13.71 17.26
CA GLY A 276 6.95 -12.56 16.98
C GLY A 276 7.06 -11.41 17.98
N LEU A 277 6.38 -10.31 17.69
CA LEU A 277 6.36 -9.10 18.50
C LEU A 277 5.93 -9.32 19.95
N PHE A 278 5.09 -10.35 20.21
CA PHE A 278 4.65 -10.73 21.57
C PHE A 278 5.79 -10.81 22.58
N TYR A 279 6.97 -11.23 22.16
CA TYR A 279 8.12 -11.44 23.05
C TYR A 279 8.96 -10.16 23.27
N PHE A 280 8.64 -9.06 22.61
CA PHE A 280 9.23 -7.77 22.92
C PHE A 280 8.46 -7.06 24.05
N PRO A 281 9.14 -6.24 24.88
CA PRO A 281 8.45 -5.36 25.81
C PRO A 281 7.42 -4.51 25.06
N LYS A 282 6.17 -4.40 25.52
CA LYS A 282 5.08 -3.69 24.82
C LYS A 282 4.76 -4.22 23.39
N GLY A 283 5.22 -5.41 23.00
CA GLY A 283 5.05 -5.91 21.64
C GLY A 283 3.60 -6.06 21.21
N GLN A 284 2.71 -6.48 22.12
CA GLN A 284 1.27 -6.53 21.85
C GLN A 284 0.70 -5.12 21.59
N ALA A 285 1.10 -4.12 22.40
CA ALA A 285 0.64 -2.74 22.22
C ALA A 285 1.18 -2.13 20.90
N PHE A 286 2.40 -2.48 20.52
CA PHE A 286 2.93 -2.11 19.20
C PHE A 286 2.15 -2.78 18.06
N TYR A 287 1.76 -4.04 18.21
CA TYR A 287 0.95 -4.73 17.21
C TYR A 287 -0.45 -4.10 17.06
N GLU A 288 -1.09 -3.71 18.16
CA GLU A 288 -2.36 -2.97 18.13
C GLU A 288 -2.21 -1.62 17.41
N TYR A 289 -1.10 -0.91 17.65
CA TYR A 289 -0.75 0.32 16.94
C TYR A 289 -0.56 0.07 15.44
N LEU A 290 0.18 -0.98 15.04
CA LEU A 290 0.37 -1.36 13.65
C LEU A 290 -0.95 -1.65 12.94
N VAL A 291 -1.83 -2.42 13.56
CA VAL A 291 -3.14 -2.74 12.97
C VAL A 291 -3.95 -1.45 12.74
N LYS A 292 -3.95 -0.53 13.69
CA LYS A 292 -4.61 0.77 13.52
C LYS A 292 -3.99 1.57 12.38
N ARG A 293 -2.66 1.66 12.30
CA ARG A 293 -1.92 2.43 11.29
C ARG A 293 -2.05 1.82 9.89
N GLU A 294 -1.74 0.54 9.78
CA GLU A 294 -1.62 -0.15 8.49
C GLU A 294 -2.99 -0.57 7.91
N VAL A 295 -3.89 -1.06 8.77
CA VAL A 295 -5.21 -1.51 8.32
C VAL A 295 -6.24 -0.39 8.32
N GLY A 296 -6.09 0.62 9.17
CA GLY A 296 -7.11 1.67 9.37
C GLY A 296 -8.34 1.16 10.12
N ASP A 297 -8.17 0.12 10.95
CA ASP A 297 -9.23 -0.50 11.76
C ASP A 297 -9.00 -0.20 13.24
N THR A 298 -10.01 0.30 13.91
CA THR A 298 -9.93 0.70 15.33
C THR A 298 -10.54 -0.33 16.28
N ARG A 299 -10.99 -1.47 15.77
CA ARG A 299 -11.51 -2.56 16.59
C ARG A 299 -10.39 -3.25 17.36
N SER A 300 -10.73 -3.89 18.49
CA SER A 300 -9.76 -4.69 19.23
C SER A 300 -9.30 -5.91 18.42
N ILE A 301 -8.08 -6.38 18.68
CA ILE A 301 -7.56 -7.62 18.05
C ILE A 301 -8.49 -8.79 18.27
N ALA A 302 -9.10 -8.91 19.46
CA ALA A 302 -10.06 -9.98 19.75
C ALA A 302 -11.32 -9.93 18.85
N GLN A 303 -11.82 -8.73 18.53
CA GLN A 303 -12.96 -8.57 17.61
C GLN A 303 -12.58 -8.93 16.18
N ILE A 304 -11.42 -8.50 15.74
CA ILE A 304 -10.88 -8.81 14.40
C ILE A 304 -10.65 -10.32 14.27
N GLU A 305 -10.01 -10.92 15.25
CA GLU A 305 -9.73 -12.37 15.30
C GLU A 305 -11.00 -13.21 15.25
N GLU A 306 -12.04 -12.82 16.00
CA GLU A 306 -13.33 -13.51 16.01
C GLU A 306 -14.02 -13.42 14.63
N GLU A 307 -14.02 -12.24 13.98
CA GLU A 307 -14.56 -12.08 12.63
C GLU A 307 -13.82 -12.96 11.62
N ILE A 308 -12.47 -13.00 11.67
CA ILE A 308 -11.65 -13.88 10.81
C ILE A 308 -12.07 -15.35 11.01
N LYS A 309 -12.17 -15.81 12.26
CA LYS A 309 -12.55 -17.20 12.57
C LYS A 309 -13.94 -17.54 12.02
N GLN A 310 -14.90 -16.64 12.21
CA GLN A 310 -16.27 -16.85 11.71
C GLN A 310 -16.30 -16.94 10.18
N GLN A 311 -15.54 -16.06 9.50
CA GLN A 311 -15.47 -16.08 8.04
C GLN A 311 -14.77 -17.33 7.50
N LEU A 312 -13.67 -17.77 8.14
CA LEU A 312 -12.98 -19.01 7.78
C LEU A 312 -13.91 -20.23 7.87
N VAL A 313 -14.71 -20.30 8.93
CA VAL A 313 -15.74 -21.38 9.07
C VAL A 313 -16.77 -21.30 7.95
N ALA A 314 -17.26 -20.10 7.64
CA ALA A 314 -18.25 -19.90 6.57
C ALA A 314 -17.68 -20.26 5.19
N ASP A 315 -16.45 -19.86 4.88
CA ASP A 315 -15.80 -20.19 3.60
C ASP A 315 -15.54 -21.69 3.47
N TYR A 316 -15.09 -22.35 4.54
CA TYR A 316 -14.93 -23.80 4.57
C TYR A 316 -16.25 -24.54 4.32
N GLN A 317 -17.33 -24.13 4.99
CA GLN A 317 -18.65 -24.71 4.78
C GLN A 317 -19.14 -24.53 3.34
N ALA A 318 -18.91 -23.33 2.76
CA ALA A 318 -19.27 -23.05 1.39
C ALA A 318 -18.51 -23.96 0.40
N ILE A 319 -17.21 -24.18 0.62
CA ILE A 319 -16.39 -25.13 -0.17
C ILE A 319 -16.98 -26.55 -0.08
N GLN A 320 -17.24 -27.05 1.14
CA GLN A 320 -17.76 -28.40 1.35
C GLN A 320 -19.12 -28.61 0.66
N ASN A 321 -20.03 -27.65 0.80
CA ASN A 321 -21.37 -27.75 0.17
C ASN A 321 -21.28 -27.82 -1.36
N ARG A 322 -20.34 -27.06 -2.00
CA ARG A 322 -20.16 -27.07 -3.45
C ARG A 322 -19.54 -28.37 -3.94
N LEU A 323 -18.54 -28.92 -3.23
CA LEU A 323 -17.91 -30.19 -3.56
C LEU A 323 -18.91 -31.36 -3.44
N GLN A 324 -19.77 -31.35 -2.42
CA GLN A 324 -20.84 -32.36 -2.26
C GLN A 324 -21.86 -32.26 -3.39
N ALA A 325 -22.32 -31.08 -3.76
CA ALA A 325 -23.24 -30.89 -4.87
C ALA A 325 -22.68 -31.42 -6.19
N ALA A 326 -21.39 -31.14 -6.48
CA ALA A 326 -20.69 -31.64 -7.67
C ALA A 326 -20.57 -33.17 -7.68
N SER A 327 -20.35 -33.81 -6.52
CA SER A 327 -20.29 -35.29 -6.40
C SER A 327 -21.64 -35.98 -6.62
N HIS A 328 -22.73 -35.33 -6.27
CA HIS A 328 -24.10 -35.86 -6.49
C HIS A 328 -24.52 -35.80 -7.96
N THR A 329 -23.99 -34.88 -8.74
CA THR A 329 -24.24 -34.81 -10.20
C THR A 329 -23.45 -35.83 -11.01
N THR A 330 -22.39 -36.40 -10.45
CA THR A 330 -21.53 -37.41 -11.14
C THR A 330 -21.78 -38.86 -10.71
N SER A 331 -22.57 -39.12 -9.69
CA SER A 331 -22.80 -40.49 -9.19
C SER A 331 -24.26 -40.92 -9.25
N THR A 332 -24.61 -41.63 -10.35
CA THR A 332 -25.61 -42.72 -10.31
C THR A 332 -24.92 -44.05 -9.95
N SER A 333 -24.24 -44.17 -8.85
CA SER A 333 -23.91 -45.45 -8.16
C SER A 333 -22.81 -45.26 -7.10
N SER A 334 -23.20 -45.25 -5.86
CA SER A 334 -22.61 -45.90 -4.68
C SER A 334 -22.83 -45.07 -3.40
N GLN A 335 -23.10 -45.79 -2.31
CA GLN A 335 -23.65 -45.31 -1.05
C GLN A 335 -22.83 -44.24 -0.35
N PRO A 336 -23.47 -43.30 0.41
CA PRO A 336 -22.79 -42.28 1.17
C PRO A 336 -22.26 -42.81 2.51
N SER A 337 -21.01 -42.52 2.82
CA SER A 337 -20.50 -42.63 4.17
C SER A 337 -20.85 -41.36 4.97
N THR A 338 -21.62 -41.54 6.01
CA THR A 338 -22.05 -40.51 6.94
C THR A 338 -20.88 -39.96 7.76
N ALA A 339 -20.58 -38.68 7.62
CA ALA A 339 -19.89 -37.88 8.62
C ALA A 339 -20.31 -36.40 8.49
N ALA A 340 -21.51 -36.10 9.01
CA ALA A 340 -21.86 -34.72 9.33
C ALA A 340 -21.38 -34.44 10.75
N ALA A 341 -20.23 -33.80 10.90
CA ALA A 341 -19.78 -33.27 12.18
C ALA A 341 -20.15 -31.79 12.29
N SER A 342 -20.92 -31.47 13.30
CA SER A 342 -21.31 -30.11 13.68
C SER A 342 -20.12 -29.25 14.04
N VAL A 343 -19.90 -28.16 13.30
CA VAL A 343 -18.90 -27.15 13.60
C VAL A 343 -19.53 -26.05 14.45
N SER A 344 -19.71 -26.33 15.74
CA SER A 344 -19.97 -25.31 16.74
C SER A 344 -18.71 -25.14 17.59
N GLY A 345 -18.02 -24.08 17.37
CA GLY A 345 -16.70 -23.75 17.93
C GLY A 345 -15.56 -24.33 17.10
N LEU A 346 -14.45 -23.63 16.99
CA LEU A 346 -13.16 -24.18 16.54
C LEU A 346 -12.70 -25.25 17.55
N SER A 347 -13.55 -26.24 17.75
CA SER A 347 -13.27 -27.48 18.44
C SER A 347 -12.68 -28.40 17.41
N THR A 348 -11.54 -28.71 17.62
CA THR A 348 -10.49 -29.67 17.31
C THR A 348 -10.87 -30.99 16.62
N ALA A 349 -12.02 -31.15 16.02
CA ALA A 349 -12.40 -32.32 15.27
C ALA A 349 -12.27 -32.08 13.77
N ALA A 350 -11.16 -32.58 13.25
CA ALA A 350 -10.92 -32.97 11.86
C ALA A 350 -11.60 -32.10 10.76
N LEU A 351 -10.93 -31.02 10.39
CA LEU A 351 -11.03 -30.51 9.02
C LEU A 351 -10.31 -31.52 8.11
N PRO A 352 -11.01 -32.26 7.22
CA PRO A 352 -10.34 -33.16 6.30
C PRO A 352 -9.37 -32.39 5.42
N ALA A 353 -8.25 -33.01 5.12
CA ALA A 353 -7.12 -32.45 4.40
C ALA A 353 -7.53 -31.53 3.24
N LEU A 354 -7.19 -30.27 3.34
CA LEU A 354 -7.31 -29.27 2.26
C LEU A 354 -6.26 -29.47 1.13
N THR A 355 -5.70 -30.67 0.99
CA THR A 355 -4.92 -31.11 -0.20
C THR A 355 -5.74 -31.09 -1.48
N PHE A 356 -6.95 -30.60 -1.41
CA PHE A 356 -7.93 -30.62 -2.45
C PHE A 356 -7.70 -29.71 -3.64
N LEU A 357 -6.81 -28.76 -3.55
CA LEU A 357 -7.10 -27.51 -4.27
C LEU A 357 -6.19 -27.25 -5.46
N SER A 358 -5.23 -28.12 -5.67
CA SER A 358 -4.42 -28.16 -6.90
C SER A 358 -5.04 -28.98 -8.05
N GLY A 359 -6.24 -29.55 -7.86
CA GLY A 359 -6.80 -30.50 -8.79
C GLY A 359 -8.22 -30.26 -9.31
N VAL A 360 -8.87 -29.14 -8.97
CA VAL A 360 -10.18 -28.81 -9.56
C VAL A 360 -9.98 -28.07 -10.87
N SER A 361 -9.74 -28.83 -11.94
CA SER A 361 -9.85 -28.32 -13.31
C SER A 361 -11.31 -28.03 -13.63
N ALA A 362 -11.58 -26.92 -14.32
CA ALA A 362 -12.92 -26.62 -14.80
C ALA A 362 -13.41 -27.77 -15.71
N ALA A 363 -14.65 -28.20 -15.50
CA ALA A 363 -15.24 -29.22 -16.37
C ALA A 363 -15.33 -28.67 -17.80
N PRO A 364 -15.05 -29.48 -18.84
CA PRO A 364 -15.21 -29.08 -20.22
C PRO A 364 -16.66 -28.66 -20.48
N GLY A 365 -16.89 -27.40 -20.78
CA GLY A 365 -18.23 -26.87 -21.06
C GLY A 365 -18.61 -25.59 -20.30
N THR A 366 -17.73 -25.04 -19.47
CA THR A 366 -17.94 -23.73 -18.82
C THR A 366 -17.71 -22.58 -19.80
N SER A 367 -18.53 -21.54 -19.67
CA SER A 367 -18.51 -20.33 -20.53
C SER A 367 -17.38 -19.35 -20.18
N ALA A 368 -16.19 -19.85 -19.82
CA ALA A 368 -15.04 -19.01 -19.53
C ALA A 368 -14.65 -18.18 -20.75
N SER A 369 -14.30 -16.91 -20.53
CA SER A 369 -13.91 -15.99 -21.60
C SER A 369 -12.54 -16.28 -22.19
N PHE A 370 -11.69 -16.99 -21.45
CA PHE A 370 -10.30 -17.33 -21.81
C PHE A 370 -9.99 -18.78 -21.43
N ALA A 371 -8.98 -19.35 -22.09
CA ALA A 371 -8.46 -20.66 -21.72
C ALA A 371 -7.70 -20.61 -20.38
N ASP A 372 -7.66 -21.73 -19.65
CA ASP A 372 -6.98 -21.81 -18.34
C ASP A 372 -5.46 -21.57 -18.42
N ASP A 373 -4.85 -21.72 -19.58
CA ASP A 373 -3.44 -21.45 -19.84
C ASP A 373 -3.16 -20.10 -20.53
N SER A 374 -4.21 -19.27 -20.71
CA SER A 374 -4.08 -17.96 -21.36
C SER A 374 -3.15 -17.03 -20.57
N THR A 375 -2.28 -16.33 -21.29
CA THR A 375 -1.36 -15.30 -20.77
C THR A 375 -1.61 -13.91 -21.38
N ASP A 376 -2.71 -13.73 -22.15
CA ASP A 376 -3.04 -12.47 -22.80
C ASP A 376 -3.62 -11.44 -21.79
N ALA A 377 -2.71 -10.82 -21.04
CA ALA A 377 -3.05 -9.83 -20.00
C ALA A 377 -3.81 -8.61 -20.56
N VAL A 378 -3.46 -8.17 -21.78
CA VAL A 378 -4.09 -7.01 -22.41
C VAL A 378 -5.55 -7.30 -22.76
N ALA A 379 -5.81 -8.48 -23.33
CA ALA A 379 -7.18 -8.91 -23.62
C ALA A 379 -8.00 -9.10 -22.35
N MET A 380 -7.40 -9.66 -21.28
CA MET A 380 -8.05 -9.84 -19.98
C MET A 380 -8.41 -8.51 -19.33
N LEU A 381 -7.51 -7.52 -19.32
CA LEU A 381 -7.81 -6.17 -18.81
C LEU A 381 -8.94 -5.49 -19.58
N LYS A 382 -8.99 -5.67 -20.89
CA LYS A 382 -10.07 -5.14 -21.73
C LYS A 382 -11.41 -5.83 -21.43
N ASP A 383 -11.41 -7.13 -21.19
CA ASP A 383 -12.61 -7.89 -20.79
C ASP A 383 -13.10 -7.46 -19.41
N LEU A 384 -12.21 -7.38 -18.41
CA LEU A 384 -12.51 -6.87 -17.08
C LEU A 384 -13.17 -5.49 -17.14
N ARG A 385 -12.53 -4.53 -17.83
CA ARG A 385 -13.06 -3.17 -17.99
C ARG A 385 -14.46 -3.15 -18.59
N LYS A 386 -14.77 -4.04 -19.53
CA LYS A 386 -16.09 -4.18 -20.11
C LYS A 386 -17.11 -4.75 -19.12
N LYS A 387 -16.75 -5.83 -18.42
CA LYS A 387 -17.66 -6.57 -17.53
C LYS A 387 -18.03 -5.79 -16.28
N ILE A 388 -17.08 -5.03 -15.69
CA ILE A 388 -17.35 -4.24 -14.48
C ILE A 388 -18.29 -3.05 -14.71
N SER A 389 -18.55 -2.65 -15.95
CA SER A 389 -19.34 -1.44 -16.28
C SER A 389 -20.78 -1.45 -15.73
N GLN A 390 -21.31 -2.62 -15.37
CA GLN A 390 -22.64 -2.74 -14.75
C GLN A 390 -22.61 -2.33 -13.28
N ASP A 391 -21.60 -2.78 -12.53
CA ASP A 391 -21.55 -2.73 -11.06
C ASP A 391 -20.58 -1.66 -10.52
N PHE A 392 -19.83 -1.00 -11.39
CA PHE A 392 -18.87 0.05 -11.02
C PHE A 392 -19.14 1.36 -11.77
N PRO A 393 -18.76 2.52 -11.21
CA PRO A 393 -18.87 3.80 -11.91
C PRO A 393 -17.96 3.86 -13.15
N GLY A 394 -18.21 4.81 -14.03
CA GLY A 394 -17.26 5.17 -15.09
C GLY A 394 -16.07 5.94 -14.49
N ILE A 395 -14.89 5.72 -15.06
CA ILE A 395 -13.69 6.50 -14.74
C ILE A 395 -13.22 7.28 -15.96
N PRO A 396 -12.41 8.34 -15.80
CA PRO A 396 -11.78 9.04 -16.91
C PRO A 396 -11.06 8.09 -17.86
N ALA A 397 -10.94 8.48 -19.11
CA ALA A 397 -10.17 7.73 -20.09
C ALA A 397 -8.68 7.84 -19.76
N VAL A 398 -8.07 6.70 -19.45
CA VAL A 398 -6.64 6.59 -19.15
C VAL A 398 -6.00 5.48 -19.98
N SER A 399 -4.71 5.59 -20.26
CA SER A 399 -3.93 4.48 -20.81
C SER A 399 -3.55 3.50 -19.70
N CYS A 400 -3.39 2.24 -20.10
CA CYS A 400 -2.82 1.20 -19.26
C CYS A 400 -1.90 0.34 -20.12
N GLU A 401 -0.62 0.37 -19.82
CA GLU A 401 0.38 -0.46 -20.45
C GLU A 401 0.69 -1.67 -19.54
N VAL A 402 0.86 -2.84 -20.12
CA VAL A 402 1.37 -4.03 -19.43
C VAL A 402 2.83 -4.20 -19.78
N LYS A 403 3.70 -4.19 -18.79
CA LYS A 403 5.14 -4.45 -18.93
C LYS A 403 5.53 -5.69 -18.18
N TYR A 404 6.57 -6.36 -18.68
CA TYR A 404 7.23 -7.41 -17.94
C TYR A 404 8.46 -6.85 -17.24
N ILE A 405 8.67 -7.25 -15.99
CA ILE A 405 9.87 -6.86 -15.25
C ILE A 405 11.12 -7.46 -15.94
N ASP A 406 12.25 -6.77 -15.81
CA ASP A 406 13.53 -7.28 -16.30
C ASP A 406 13.92 -8.56 -15.54
N ASP A 407 14.50 -9.54 -16.25
CA ASP A 407 14.90 -10.82 -15.66
C ASP A 407 15.79 -10.69 -14.41
N SER A 408 16.53 -9.58 -14.30
CA SER A 408 17.39 -9.30 -13.15
C SER A 408 16.64 -8.97 -11.87
N LEU A 409 15.35 -8.65 -11.96
CA LEU A 409 14.49 -8.25 -10.84
C LEU A 409 13.45 -9.30 -10.45
N LYS A 410 13.32 -10.39 -11.22
CA LYS A 410 12.26 -11.38 -11.09
C LYS A 410 12.19 -12.07 -9.72
N ASP A 411 13.33 -12.27 -9.07
CA ASP A 411 13.42 -12.95 -7.77
C ASP A 411 13.13 -12.01 -6.58
N TYR A 412 12.96 -10.71 -6.85
CA TYR A 412 12.77 -9.67 -5.82
C TYR A 412 11.39 -9.01 -5.86
N LEU A 413 10.57 -9.29 -6.89
CA LEU A 413 9.30 -8.61 -7.10
C LEU A 413 8.13 -9.58 -7.06
N SER A 414 6.97 -9.03 -6.64
CA SER A 414 5.67 -9.72 -6.63
C SER A 414 5.31 -10.29 -8.00
N PRO A 415 4.35 -11.22 -8.08
CA PRO A 415 3.83 -11.75 -9.34
C PRO A 415 3.31 -10.69 -10.31
N ALA A 416 2.72 -9.64 -9.78
CA ALA A 416 2.34 -8.44 -10.50
C ALA A 416 2.31 -7.24 -9.53
N PHE A 417 2.39 -6.03 -10.08
CA PHE A 417 2.14 -4.81 -9.32
C PHE A 417 1.72 -3.66 -10.25
N TYR A 418 0.84 -2.83 -9.74
CA TYR A 418 0.49 -1.56 -10.36
C TYR A 418 1.44 -0.46 -9.87
N LEU A 419 2.16 0.18 -10.78
CA LEU A 419 2.97 1.34 -10.43
C LEU A 419 2.09 2.59 -10.41
N THR A 420 1.80 3.08 -9.21
CA THR A 420 1.00 4.28 -9.01
C THR A 420 1.66 5.50 -9.68
N PRO A 421 0.98 6.18 -10.60
CA PRO A 421 1.53 7.35 -11.27
C PRO A 421 1.59 8.56 -10.33
N PRO A 422 2.41 9.58 -10.65
CA PRO A 422 2.40 10.86 -9.95
C PRO A 422 1.01 11.49 -9.93
N ILE A 423 0.70 12.22 -8.84
CA ILE A 423 -0.63 12.80 -8.62
C ILE A 423 -1.04 13.84 -9.68
N ASP A 424 -0.08 14.46 -10.34
CA ASP A 424 -0.26 15.44 -11.41
C ASP A 424 -0.15 14.82 -12.82
N GLN A 425 0.05 13.50 -12.94
CA GLN A 425 0.18 12.78 -14.22
C GLN A 425 -0.48 11.39 -14.18
N TYR A 426 -1.71 11.28 -13.70
CA TYR A 426 -2.40 10.00 -13.47
C TYR A 426 -3.06 9.36 -14.71
N THR A 427 -2.89 9.93 -15.88
CA THR A 427 -3.53 9.44 -17.12
C THR A 427 -2.76 8.31 -17.81
N GLU A 428 -1.49 8.13 -17.46
CA GLU A 428 -0.62 7.08 -17.97
C GLU A 428 -0.33 6.07 -16.87
N ASN A 429 -0.77 4.82 -17.07
CA ASN A 429 -0.71 3.79 -16.04
C ASN A 429 0.06 2.57 -16.55
N VAL A 430 0.78 1.91 -15.66
CA VAL A 430 1.57 0.72 -15.97
C VAL A 430 1.29 -0.38 -14.94
N ILE A 431 1.02 -1.58 -15.45
CA ILE A 431 0.97 -2.81 -14.64
C ILE A 431 2.19 -3.64 -15.05
N TYR A 432 2.99 -4.04 -14.06
CA TYR A 432 4.13 -4.91 -14.25
C TYR A 432 3.75 -6.34 -13.94
N LEU A 433 4.20 -7.28 -14.77
CA LEU A 433 4.05 -8.71 -14.58
C LEU A 433 5.42 -9.36 -14.40
N ASN A 434 5.52 -10.26 -13.43
CA ASN A 434 6.72 -11.05 -13.20
C ASN A 434 6.66 -12.35 -14.01
N PRO A 435 7.53 -12.55 -15.00
CA PRO A 435 7.50 -13.75 -15.82
C PRO A 435 7.93 -15.03 -15.08
N ALA A 436 8.62 -14.90 -13.93
CA ALA A 436 8.99 -16.06 -13.11
C ALA A 436 7.77 -16.70 -12.43
N GLU A 437 6.74 -15.89 -12.14
CA GLU A 437 5.51 -16.37 -11.56
C GLU A 437 4.58 -16.92 -12.65
N ASN A 438 4.17 -18.16 -12.50
CA ASN A 438 3.39 -18.88 -13.52
C ASN A 438 1.90 -18.49 -13.49
N CYS A 439 1.60 -17.18 -13.43
CA CYS A 439 0.23 -16.66 -13.46
C CYS A 439 -0.39 -16.82 -14.85
N ARG A 440 -1.44 -17.62 -14.95
CA ARG A 440 -2.16 -17.92 -16.20
C ARG A 440 -3.65 -18.06 -15.95
N GLY A 441 -4.44 -17.93 -17.01
CA GLY A 441 -5.86 -18.20 -16.95
C GLY A 441 -6.57 -17.41 -15.85
N LEU A 442 -7.33 -18.10 -15.01
CA LEU A 442 -8.07 -17.48 -13.91
C LEU A 442 -7.16 -16.77 -12.89
N SER A 443 -5.99 -17.36 -12.57
CA SER A 443 -5.06 -16.71 -11.64
C SER A 443 -4.55 -15.38 -12.18
N LEU A 444 -4.17 -15.30 -13.45
CA LEU A 444 -3.79 -14.04 -14.09
C LEU A 444 -4.96 -13.07 -14.16
N TYR A 445 -6.17 -13.56 -14.50
CA TYR A 445 -7.36 -12.73 -14.60
C TYR A 445 -7.71 -12.03 -13.28
N THR A 446 -7.67 -12.77 -12.17
CA THR A 446 -7.96 -12.21 -10.84
C THR A 446 -6.84 -11.32 -10.33
N THR A 447 -5.57 -11.63 -10.64
CA THR A 447 -4.43 -10.74 -10.38
C THR A 447 -4.58 -9.42 -11.15
N LEU A 448 -4.96 -9.47 -12.43
CA LEU A 448 -5.21 -8.27 -13.23
C LEU A 448 -6.45 -7.48 -12.76
N ALA A 449 -7.40 -8.14 -12.12
CA ALA A 449 -8.50 -7.44 -11.47
C ALA A 449 -8.02 -6.69 -10.22
N HIS A 450 -7.11 -7.28 -9.43
CA HIS A 450 -6.47 -6.68 -8.28
C HIS A 450 -5.63 -5.45 -8.68
N GLU A 451 -4.74 -5.59 -9.67
CA GLU A 451 -3.83 -4.51 -10.08
C GLU A 451 -4.51 -3.45 -10.97
N GLY A 452 -5.47 -3.86 -11.80
CA GLY A 452 -6.06 -3.04 -12.85
C GLY A 452 -7.52 -2.69 -12.64
N TYR A 453 -8.41 -3.49 -13.23
CA TYR A 453 -9.85 -3.21 -13.30
C TYR A 453 -10.67 -4.28 -12.58
N PRO A 454 -11.36 -3.93 -11.46
CA PRO A 454 -11.54 -2.61 -10.85
C PRO A 454 -10.65 -2.34 -9.60
N GLY A 455 -9.44 -2.88 -9.55
CA GLY A 455 -8.51 -2.79 -8.41
C GLY A 455 -7.73 -1.48 -8.31
N HIS A 456 -6.41 -1.58 -8.06
CA HIS A 456 -5.55 -0.44 -7.73
C HIS A 456 -5.58 0.69 -8.77
N LEU A 457 -5.44 0.37 -10.07
CA LEU A 457 -5.51 1.37 -11.13
C LEU A 457 -6.86 2.10 -11.12
N PHE A 458 -7.94 1.32 -11.05
CA PHE A 458 -9.30 1.88 -11.08
C PHE A 458 -9.57 2.77 -9.85
N GLN A 459 -9.16 2.32 -8.67
CA GLN A 459 -9.26 3.06 -7.41
C GLN A 459 -8.49 4.38 -7.49
N THR A 460 -7.23 4.33 -7.93
CA THR A 460 -6.34 5.49 -8.09
C THR A 460 -6.95 6.52 -9.03
N VAL A 461 -7.36 6.11 -10.24
CA VAL A 461 -7.95 7.01 -11.24
C VAL A 461 -9.28 7.59 -10.77
N SER A 462 -10.11 6.78 -10.08
CA SER A 462 -11.38 7.25 -9.48
C SER A 462 -11.14 8.34 -8.45
N PHE A 463 -10.15 8.16 -7.59
CA PHE A 463 -9.82 9.11 -6.54
C PHE A 463 -9.26 10.42 -7.12
N HIS A 464 -8.38 10.36 -8.12
CA HIS A 464 -7.87 11.55 -8.81
C HIS A 464 -8.99 12.36 -9.48
N ALA A 465 -10.01 11.68 -10.03
CA ALA A 465 -11.14 12.33 -10.67
C ALA A 465 -11.97 13.22 -9.70
N GLN A 466 -11.89 12.96 -8.40
CA GLN A 466 -12.54 13.80 -7.37
C GLN A 466 -11.74 15.08 -7.05
N SER A 467 -10.54 15.26 -7.60
CA SER A 467 -9.65 16.41 -7.34
C SER A 467 -9.43 16.66 -5.83
N PRO A 468 -9.03 15.64 -5.05
CA PRO A 468 -8.85 15.78 -3.62
C PRO A 468 -7.68 16.71 -3.28
N ALA A 469 -7.63 17.21 -2.03
CA ALA A 469 -6.45 17.91 -1.54
C ALA A 469 -5.19 17.02 -1.67
N PRO A 470 -4.05 17.54 -2.15
CA PRO A 470 -2.82 16.74 -2.37
C PRO A 470 -2.40 15.91 -1.15
N LEU A 471 -2.56 16.45 0.06
CA LEU A 471 -2.26 15.75 1.30
C LEU A 471 -2.98 14.39 1.42
N ARG A 472 -4.20 14.26 0.87
CA ARG A 472 -4.99 13.02 0.92
C ARG A 472 -4.30 11.81 0.28
N PHE A 473 -3.40 12.04 -0.68
CA PHE A 473 -2.63 10.97 -1.32
C PHE A 473 -1.54 10.38 -0.41
N LEU A 474 -1.17 11.06 0.66
CA LEU A 474 -0.17 10.61 1.65
C LEU A 474 -0.80 9.91 2.87
N LEU A 475 -2.14 9.93 3.00
CA LEU A 475 -2.85 9.51 4.21
C LEU A 475 -3.62 8.19 4.05
N ALA A 476 -3.36 7.41 3.01
CA ALA A 476 -4.09 6.18 2.72
C ALA A 476 -3.64 5.02 3.62
N PRO A 477 -4.53 4.41 4.43
CA PRO A 477 -4.20 3.15 5.10
C PRO A 477 -4.06 2.01 4.10
N GLY A 478 -3.08 1.13 4.30
CA GLY A 478 -2.88 -0.07 3.46
C GLY A 478 -4.12 -0.96 3.42
N GLY A 479 -4.83 -1.11 4.54
CA GLY A 479 -6.06 -1.88 4.58
C GLY A 479 -7.20 -1.34 3.70
N TYR A 480 -7.25 -0.03 3.44
CA TYR A 480 -8.15 0.51 2.42
C TYR A 480 -7.69 0.12 1.01
N THR A 481 -6.41 0.27 0.72
CA THR A 481 -5.85 0.05 -0.62
C THR A 481 -5.85 -1.44 -0.99
N GLU A 482 -5.23 -2.28 -0.16
CA GLU A 482 -5.12 -3.72 -0.37
C GLU A 482 -6.46 -4.43 -0.14
N GLY A 483 -7.21 -3.96 0.85
CA GLY A 483 -8.55 -4.51 1.12
C GLY A 483 -9.52 -4.30 -0.02
N TRP A 484 -9.51 -3.12 -0.67
CA TRP A 484 -10.29 -2.88 -1.89
C TRP A 484 -9.85 -3.80 -3.02
N ALA A 485 -8.55 -3.87 -3.31
CA ALA A 485 -8.02 -4.69 -4.37
C ALA A 485 -8.34 -6.18 -4.15
N THR A 486 -8.26 -6.66 -2.90
CA THR A 486 -8.67 -8.02 -2.52
C THR A 486 -10.19 -8.21 -2.66
N TYR A 487 -11.00 -7.22 -2.28
CA TYR A 487 -12.46 -7.28 -2.44
C TYR A 487 -12.86 -7.45 -3.91
N VAL A 488 -12.23 -6.71 -4.81
CA VAL A 488 -12.53 -6.80 -6.23
C VAL A 488 -11.83 -7.97 -6.92
N GLU A 489 -10.70 -8.46 -6.41
CA GLU A 489 -10.12 -9.76 -6.79
C GLU A 489 -11.15 -10.87 -6.56
N MET A 490 -11.75 -10.92 -5.37
CA MET A 490 -12.80 -11.91 -5.05
C MET A 490 -14.05 -11.74 -5.93
N TYR A 491 -14.43 -10.51 -6.27
CA TYR A 491 -15.52 -10.23 -7.20
C TYR A 491 -15.22 -10.76 -8.61
N ALA A 492 -13.97 -10.65 -9.09
CA ALA A 492 -13.58 -11.02 -10.43
C ALA A 492 -13.71 -12.52 -10.74
N TYR A 493 -13.66 -13.38 -9.72
CA TYR A 493 -13.93 -14.81 -9.90
C TYR A 493 -15.29 -15.06 -10.56
N SER A 494 -16.31 -14.29 -10.20
CA SER A 494 -17.65 -14.41 -10.81
C SER A 494 -17.70 -13.92 -12.26
N LEU A 495 -16.75 -13.09 -12.68
CA LEU A 495 -16.68 -12.59 -14.05
C LEU A 495 -16.00 -13.55 -15.00
N TRP A 496 -15.23 -14.52 -14.51
CA TRP A 496 -14.48 -15.46 -15.34
C TRP A 496 -15.40 -16.35 -16.19
N ASP A 497 -16.32 -17.03 -15.55
CA ASP A 497 -17.21 -18.02 -16.16
C ASP A 497 -18.69 -17.91 -15.67
N GLY A 498 -19.07 -16.76 -15.14
CA GLY A 498 -20.40 -16.53 -14.58
C GLY A 498 -20.60 -17.14 -13.19
N GLY A 499 -19.52 -17.50 -12.49
CA GLY A 499 -19.56 -18.00 -11.12
C GLY A 499 -19.90 -19.48 -11.02
N SER A 500 -19.28 -20.31 -11.85
CA SER A 500 -19.41 -21.77 -11.75
C SER A 500 -19.01 -22.29 -10.37
N ASP A 501 -19.45 -23.48 -10.00
CA ASP A 501 -19.11 -24.09 -8.72
C ASP A 501 -17.60 -24.25 -8.53
N ALA A 502 -16.85 -24.55 -9.61
CA ALA A 502 -15.41 -24.65 -9.59
C ALA A 502 -14.75 -23.29 -9.26
N THR A 503 -15.21 -22.22 -9.90
CA THR A 503 -14.70 -20.87 -9.69
C THR A 503 -15.04 -20.35 -8.28
N VAL A 504 -16.24 -20.64 -7.79
CA VAL A 504 -16.62 -20.29 -6.41
C VAL A 504 -15.74 -21.02 -5.39
N VAL A 505 -15.43 -22.30 -5.61
CA VAL A 505 -14.51 -23.06 -4.75
C VAL A 505 -13.11 -22.42 -4.76
N GLN A 506 -12.59 -22.02 -5.92
CA GLN A 506 -11.27 -21.35 -6.01
C GLN A 506 -11.28 -19.99 -5.31
N GLN A 507 -12.33 -19.18 -5.49
CA GLN A 507 -12.51 -17.92 -4.78
C GLN A 507 -12.48 -18.12 -3.25
N LYS A 508 -13.29 -19.04 -2.75
CA LYS A 508 -13.37 -19.34 -1.31
C LYS A 508 -12.07 -19.87 -0.76
N ASN A 509 -11.35 -20.66 -1.53
CA ASN A 509 -10.03 -21.15 -1.17
C ASN A 509 -8.98 -20.03 -1.09
N ARG A 510 -8.98 -19.11 -2.03
CA ARG A 510 -8.11 -17.93 -2.00
C ARG A 510 -8.40 -17.06 -0.77
N ALA A 511 -9.68 -16.77 -0.50
CA ALA A 511 -10.11 -16.03 0.69
C ALA A 511 -9.71 -16.76 1.99
N PHE A 512 -9.94 -18.08 2.05
CA PHE A 512 -9.55 -18.90 3.19
C PHE A 512 -8.04 -18.87 3.45
N SER A 513 -7.21 -18.96 2.40
CA SER A 513 -5.75 -18.92 2.53
C SER A 513 -5.25 -17.58 3.06
N LEU A 514 -5.81 -16.46 2.59
CA LEU A 514 -5.50 -15.13 3.12
C LEU A 514 -5.95 -14.99 4.57
N GLY A 515 -7.16 -15.45 4.89
CA GLY A 515 -7.70 -15.41 6.26
C GLY A 515 -6.90 -16.26 7.24
N LEU A 516 -6.40 -17.43 6.79
CA LEU A 516 -5.53 -18.27 7.58
C LEU A 516 -4.19 -17.56 7.88
N ALA A 517 -3.59 -16.91 6.88
CA ALA A 517 -2.37 -16.14 7.08
C ALA A 517 -2.60 -14.96 8.04
N ALA A 518 -3.72 -14.23 7.91
CA ALA A 518 -4.09 -13.15 8.83
C ALA A 518 -4.33 -13.65 10.27
N LEU A 519 -4.98 -14.82 10.44
CA LEU A 519 -5.16 -15.42 11.76
C LEU A 519 -3.83 -15.85 12.39
N LEU A 520 -2.90 -16.39 11.60
CA LEU A 520 -1.56 -16.77 12.06
C LEU A 520 -0.71 -15.53 12.36
N ASP A 521 -0.89 -14.42 11.65
CA ASP A 521 -0.24 -13.15 11.94
C ASP A 521 -0.58 -12.67 13.36
N ILE A 522 -1.88 -12.66 13.72
CA ILE A 522 -2.33 -12.41 15.10
C ILE A 522 -1.75 -13.45 16.06
N GLY A 523 -1.77 -14.73 15.70
CA GLY A 523 -1.23 -15.81 16.51
C GLY A 523 0.25 -15.61 16.87
N ILE A 524 1.07 -15.26 15.88
CA ILE A 524 2.51 -15.09 16.04
C ILE A 524 2.84 -13.80 16.79
N HIS A 525 2.27 -12.67 16.37
CA HIS A 525 2.66 -11.36 16.86
C HIS A 525 1.92 -10.92 18.13
N TYR A 526 0.68 -11.38 18.32
CA TYR A 526 -0.15 -10.99 19.47
C TYR A 526 -0.29 -12.07 20.53
N HIS A 527 -0.37 -13.38 20.14
CA HIS A 527 -0.49 -14.49 21.08
C HIS A 527 0.81 -15.26 21.34
N GLY A 528 1.87 -14.97 20.58
CA GLY A 528 3.20 -15.56 20.79
C GLY A 528 3.34 -16.99 20.27
N TYR A 529 2.61 -17.35 19.20
CA TYR A 529 2.75 -18.66 18.57
C TYR A 529 4.18 -18.86 18.05
N SER A 530 4.80 -19.97 18.46
CA SER A 530 6.05 -20.45 17.90
C SER A 530 5.84 -21.17 16.56
N LEU A 531 6.92 -21.47 15.84
CA LEU A 531 6.86 -22.32 14.64
C LEU A 531 6.22 -23.70 14.95
N ALA A 532 6.48 -24.25 16.15
CA ALA A 532 5.88 -25.51 16.56
C ALA A 532 4.36 -25.38 16.72
N ASP A 533 3.88 -24.29 17.31
CA ASP A 533 2.43 -24.02 17.45
C ASP A 533 1.76 -23.84 16.10
N VAL A 534 2.37 -23.09 15.18
CA VAL A 534 1.88 -22.92 13.80
C VAL A 534 1.83 -24.26 13.07
N SER A 535 2.88 -25.08 13.17
CA SER A 535 2.93 -26.40 12.54
C SER A 535 1.86 -27.33 13.11
N ALA A 536 1.65 -27.33 14.44
CA ALA A 536 0.61 -28.09 15.08
C ALA A 536 -0.80 -27.62 14.68
N PHE A 537 -0.99 -26.30 14.60
CA PHE A 537 -2.24 -25.69 14.17
C PHE A 537 -2.60 -26.07 12.73
N LEU A 538 -1.66 -25.95 11.78
CA LEU A 538 -1.85 -26.35 10.39
C LEU A 538 -2.15 -27.85 10.26
N THR A 539 -1.38 -28.70 10.97
CA THR A 539 -1.61 -30.15 11.00
C THR A 539 -3.02 -30.50 11.51
N LYS A 540 -3.47 -29.80 12.56
CA LYS A 540 -4.81 -30.00 13.13
C LYS A 540 -5.94 -29.61 12.14
N LEU A 541 -5.67 -28.62 11.29
CA LEU A 541 -6.56 -28.25 10.19
C LEU A 541 -6.45 -29.19 8.98
N GLY A 542 -5.59 -30.18 9.02
CA GLY A 542 -5.38 -31.16 7.95
C GLY A 542 -4.42 -30.71 6.84
N PHE A 543 -3.69 -29.62 7.06
CA PHE A 543 -2.66 -29.17 6.11
C PHE A 543 -1.36 -29.97 6.28
N ASN A 544 -0.61 -30.10 5.18
CA ASN A 544 0.77 -30.54 5.27
C ASN A 544 1.64 -29.43 5.86
N ALA A 545 2.27 -29.71 6.98
CA ALA A 545 3.12 -28.73 7.68
C ALA A 545 4.48 -28.48 6.99
N SER A 546 4.76 -29.08 5.82
CA SER A 546 6.03 -28.86 5.11
C SER A 546 6.30 -27.40 4.75
N GLY A 547 5.23 -26.61 4.49
CA GLY A 547 5.31 -25.17 4.22
C GLY A 547 5.22 -24.27 5.48
N ALA A 548 5.06 -24.85 6.68
CA ALA A 548 4.84 -24.07 7.89
C ALA A 548 6.02 -23.14 8.23
N SER A 549 7.24 -23.58 7.99
CA SER A 549 8.44 -22.78 8.25
C SER A 549 8.50 -21.53 7.34
N SER A 550 8.27 -21.70 6.05
CA SER A 550 8.27 -20.57 5.10
C SER A 550 7.15 -19.57 5.40
N LEU A 551 5.94 -20.07 5.70
CA LEU A 551 4.81 -19.21 6.08
C LEU A 551 5.09 -18.48 7.40
N TYR A 552 5.63 -19.16 8.41
CA TYR A 552 6.00 -18.58 9.69
C TYR A 552 7.03 -17.44 9.49
N GLN A 553 8.08 -17.68 8.71
CA GLN A 553 9.09 -16.67 8.42
C GLN A 553 8.53 -15.49 7.63
N ALA A 554 7.69 -15.72 6.63
CA ALA A 554 7.05 -14.65 5.87
C ALA A 554 6.18 -13.74 6.75
N ILE A 555 5.40 -14.34 7.67
CA ILE A 555 4.59 -13.58 8.63
C ILE A 555 5.48 -12.85 9.63
N LEU A 556 6.49 -13.53 10.17
CA LEU A 556 7.39 -12.97 11.17
C LEU A 556 8.09 -11.68 10.69
N GLN A 557 8.41 -11.63 9.40
CA GLN A 557 9.13 -10.52 8.77
C GLN A 557 8.25 -9.31 8.42
N ALA A 558 6.93 -9.45 8.41
CA ALA A 558 6.01 -8.39 8.00
C ALA A 558 4.74 -8.39 8.88
N PRO A 559 4.84 -7.95 10.15
CA PRO A 559 3.71 -7.90 11.07
C PRO A 559 2.56 -7.07 10.53
N ALA A 560 1.33 -7.54 10.70
CA ALA A 560 0.08 -6.95 10.24
C ALA A 560 -0.07 -6.85 8.70
N ASN A 561 0.88 -7.33 7.90
CA ASN A 561 0.82 -7.25 6.44
C ASN A 561 -0.39 -8.02 5.89
N TYR A 562 -0.60 -9.27 6.30
CA TYR A 562 -1.76 -10.05 5.84
C TYR A 562 -3.09 -9.50 6.31
N LEU A 563 -3.09 -8.69 7.39
CA LEU A 563 -4.30 -8.02 7.86
C LEU A 563 -4.72 -6.88 6.92
N GLN A 564 -3.78 -6.19 6.25
CA GLN A 564 -4.13 -5.16 5.26
C GLN A 564 -5.02 -5.77 4.16
N TYR A 565 -4.62 -6.93 3.63
CA TYR A 565 -5.38 -7.65 2.59
C TYR A 565 -6.69 -8.21 3.13
N TYR A 566 -6.63 -9.06 4.15
CA TYR A 566 -7.80 -9.84 4.54
C TYR A 566 -8.76 -9.07 5.44
N VAL A 567 -8.28 -8.37 6.47
CA VAL A 567 -9.16 -7.55 7.32
C VAL A 567 -9.69 -6.36 6.56
N GLY A 568 -8.87 -5.76 5.69
CA GLY A 568 -9.33 -4.75 4.73
C GLY A 568 -10.48 -5.27 3.86
N TYR A 569 -10.34 -6.46 3.28
CA TYR A 569 -11.39 -7.14 2.52
C TYR A 569 -12.66 -7.38 3.35
N LEU A 570 -12.53 -7.89 4.57
CA LEU A 570 -13.67 -8.11 5.47
C LEU A 570 -14.38 -6.80 5.82
N ASN A 571 -13.63 -5.71 6.00
CA ASN A 571 -14.20 -4.39 6.25
C ASN A 571 -15.05 -3.90 5.06
N PHE A 572 -14.60 -4.09 3.80
CA PHE A 572 -15.43 -3.77 2.63
C PHE A 572 -16.65 -4.66 2.52
N GLN A 573 -16.53 -5.95 2.82
CA GLN A 573 -17.69 -6.86 2.85
C GLN A 573 -18.71 -6.45 3.92
N ARG A 574 -18.23 -6.12 5.12
CA ARG A 574 -19.08 -5.65 6.22
C ARG A 574 -19.77 -4.35 5.85
N LEU A 575 -19.01 -3.37 5.32
CA LEU A 575 -19.57 -2.09 4.87
C LEU A 575 -20.67 -2.29 3.82
N ARG A 576 -20.41 -3.14 2.81
CA ARG A 576 -21.43 -3.51 1.80
C ARG A 576 -22.65 -4.14 2.45
N SER A 577 -22.47 -5.12 3.35
CA SER A 577 -23.57 -5.81 4.01
C SER A 577 -24.40 -4.86 4.87
N THR A 578 -23.77 -3.93 5.59
CA THR A 578 -24.43 -2.90 6.39
C THR A 578 -25.30 -2.00 5.50
N MET A 579 -24.77 -1.50 4.39
CA MET A 579 -25.52 -0.67 3.46
C MET A 579 -26.66 -1.45 2.78
N GLN A 580 -26.42 -2.71 2.43
CA GLN A 580 -27.44 -3.58 1.84
C GLN A 580 -28.59 -3.87 2.81
N GLN A 581 -28.29 -4.10 4.08
CA GLN A 581 -29.31 -4.30 5.12
C GLN A 581 -30.12 -3.02 5.38
N ALA A 582 -29.48 -1.86 5.36
CA ALA A 582 -30.14 -0.58 5.59
C ALA A 582 -31.05 -0.18 4.40
N LEU A 583 -30.59 -0.39 3.18
CA LEU A 583 -31.30 0.02 1.96
C LEU A 583 -32.26 -1.06 1.42
N GLN A 584 -32.08 -2.31 1.80
CA GLN A 584 -32.89 -3.46 1.37
C GLN A 584 -33.07 -3.51 -0.16
N GLU A 585 -34.30 -3.44 -0.67
CA GLU A 585 -34.63 -3.44 -2.10
C GLU A 585 -34.13 -2.21 -2.86
N HIS A 586 -33.77 -1.14 -2.17
CA HIS A 586 -33.19 0.07 -2.77
C HIS A 586 -31.66 0.01 -2.90
N PHE A 587 -31.03 -1.09 -2.45
CA PHE A 587 -29.59 -1.24 -2.59
C PHE A 587 -29.18 -1.47 -4.04
N VAL A 588 -28.32 -0.57 -4.56
CA VAL A 588 -27.73 -0.70 -5.89
C VAL A 588 -26.22 -0.82 -5.74
N LEU A 589 -25.66 -1.94 -6.19
CA LEU A 589 -24.22 -2.25 -6.02
C LEU A 589 -23.32 -1.19 -6.64
N ARG A 590 -23.68 -0.66 -7.80
CA ARG A 590 -22.93 0.43 -8.46
C ARG A 590 -22.90 1.72 -7.64
N GLU A 591 -24.01 2.07 -6.98
CA GLU A 591 -24.08 3.26 -6.11
C GLU A 591 -23.19 3.08 -4.88
N PHE A 592 -23.19 1.86 -4.30
CA PHE A 592 -22.30 1.51 -3.22
C PHE A 592 -20.81 1.67 -3.63
N HIS A 593 -20.40 1.05 -4.74
CA HIS A 593 -19.03 1.19 -5.23
C HIS A 593 -18.67 2.64 -5.56
N THR A 594 -19.62 3.40 -6.12
CA THR A 594 -19.44 4.84 -6.37
C THR A 594 -19.21 5.60 -5.07
N ALA A 595 -19.99 5.31 -4.03
CA ALA A 595 -19.87 5.99 -2.74
C ALA A 595 -18.51 5.70 -2.07
N VAL A 596 -18.03 4.47 -2.15
CA VAL A 596 -16.70 4.08 -1.63
C VAL A 596 -15.57 4.79 -2.37
N LEU A 597 -15.59 4.76 -3.70
CA LEU A 597 -14.54 5.35 -4.54
C LEU A 597 -14.51 6.88 -4.47
N ASP A 598 -15.67 7.52 -4.37
CA ASP A 598 -15.76 8.98 -4.22
C ASP A 598 -15.28 9.44 -2.83
N ALA A 599 -15.49 8.65 -1.78
CA ALA A 599 -14.93 8.93 -0.45
C ALA A 599 -13.39 8.89 -0.49
N GLY A 600 -12.83 7.97 -1.29
CA GLY A 600 -11.39 7.75 -1.42
C GLY A 600 -10.76 7.16 -0.15
N PRO A 601 -9.43 7.05 -0.11
CA PRO A 601 -8.71 6.45 1.01
C PRO A 601 -9.04 7.11 2.35
N ALA A 602 -9.44 6.28 3.31
CA ALA A 602 -9.78 6.69 4.67
C ALA A 602 -9.75 5.49 5.63
N PRO A 603 -9.50 5.71 6.93
CA PRO A 603 -9.77 4.71 7.95
C PRO A 603 -11.24 4.24 7.90
N PHE A 604 -11.48 2.95 8.19
CA PHE A 604 -12.80 2.34 7.97
C PHE A 604 -13.92 2.98 8.78
N SER A 605 -13.64 3.48 9.99
CA SER A 605 -14.62 4.22 10.81
C SER A 605 -15.08 5.55 10.19
N ILE A 606 -14.21 6.19 9.40
CA ILE A 606 -14.54 7.41 8.65
C ILE A 606 -15.21 7.04 7.33
N LEU A 607 -14.68 6.04 6.62
CA LEU A 607 -15.22 5.56 5.35
C LEU A 607 -16.70 5.15 5.49
N GLU A 608 -17.05 4.40 6.54
CA GLU A 608 -18.42 3.97 6.80
C GLU A 608 -19.39 5.16 6.90
N LYS A 609 -19.00 6.21 7.62
CA LYS A 609 -19.80 7.44 7.76
C LYS A 609 -19.98 8.15 6.42
N LEU A 610 -18.91 8.26 5.63
CA LEU A 610 -18.95 8.93 4.33
C LEU A 610 -19.82 8.17 3.33
N VAL A 611 -19.70 6.85 3.27
CA VAL A 611 -20.51 5.99 2.41
C VAL A 611 -21.98 6.03 2.83
N ALA A 612 -22.26 5.92 4.12
CA ALA A 612 -23.62 6.00 4.65
C ALA A 612 -24.27 7.36 4.34
N GLN A 613 -23.56 8.45 4.57
CA GLN A 613 -24.02 9.80 4.22
C GLN A 613 -24.34 9.93 2.73
N LYS A 614 -23.46 9.42 1.86
CA LYS A 614 -23.64 9.46 0.41
C LYS A 614 -24.86 8.67 -0.07
N LEU A 615 -25.14 7.55 0.60
CA LEU A 615 -26.27 6.67 0.29
C LEU A 615 -27.55 7.05 1.04
N GLY A 616 -27.55 8.11 1.86
CA GLY A 616 -28.70 8.54 2.65
C GLY A 616 -29.07 7.59 3.78
N VAL A 617 -28.09 6.82 4.29
CA VAL A 617 -28.26 5.87 5.40
C VAL A 617 -27.78 6.52 6.71
N THR A 618 -28.54 6.33 7.79
CA THR A 618 -28.09 6.69 9.14
C THR A 618 -27.40 5.50 9.78
N VAL A 619 -26.10 5.63 10.06
CA VAL A 619 -25.35 4.65 10.88
C VAL A 619 -25.36 5.11 12.34
N SER A 620 -25.66 4.19 13.23
CA SER A 620 -25.75 4.42 14.68
C SER A 620 -24.38 4.50 15.33
#